data_a6051f67576677e4adcf63bf6440c865
#
_entry.id   a6051f67576677e4adcf63bf6440c865
#
_cell.length_a   1.000
_cell.length_b   1.000
_cell.length_c   1.000
_cell.angle_alpha   90.00
_cell.angle_beta   90.00
_cell.angle_gamma   90.00
#
_symmetry.space_group_name_H-M   'P 1'
#
loop_
_entity.id
_entity.type
_entity.pdbx_description
1 polymer ?
#
loop_
_entity_poly.entity_id
_entity_poly.type
_entity_poly.pdbx_seq_one_letter_code
_entity_poly.pdbx_strand_id
1 'polypeptide(L)'
;MHNDKQLTQLAEPHHRGEAREIAAIDLGSNSFHMIVARIINGSIQVLSRLKQKVRLADGLDEHNVLSQEAIERGVNCLALFSERLQGFAPEDVNVVGTYTLRRAVNNDEFLRQAATVFPYPINIISGQTEAKTIYAGVCHTQPESGRKLVIDIGGGSTEMIIGDDFTPLVAESRHMGCVSFAKKFFPNGEISKENFEQARQSAVNKIEDLSWEYRKLGWQSVLGSSGTIKTVYQVITATLDPNGIITAERLQNLIERTLQASHF
;
A
#
# COMPACT_ATOMS: atom_id res chain seq x y z
N MET A 1 16.47 11.71 16.54
CA MET A 1 15.31 12.26 17.25
C MET A 1 14.97 13.66 16.71
N HIS A 2 14.61 13.78 15.44
CA HIS A 2 14.09 15.02 14.85
C HIS A 2 13.29 14.61 13.62
N ASN A 3 11.97 14.58 13.69
CA ASN A 3 11.04 14.89 12.60
C ASN A 3 9.58 14.42 12.82
N ASP A 4 9.17 14.12 14.07
CA ASP A 4 7.76 13.73 14.33
C ASP A 4 6.80 14.91 14.52
N LYS A 5 7.29 16.16 14.40
CA LYS A 5 6.46 17.35 14.68
C LYS A 5 5.78 17.99 13.46
N GLN A 6 6.05 17.54 12.25
CA GLN A 6 5.48 18.18 11.03
C GLN A 6 4.17 17.58 10.51
N LEU A 7 3.72 16.43 11.03
CA LEU A 7 2.45 15.82 10.60
C LEU A 7 1.22 16.30 11.39
N THR A 8 1.40 17.13 12.43
CA THR A 8 0.30 17.61 13.28
C THR A 8 -0.19 19.01 12.92
N GLN A 9 0.40 19.65 11.90
CA GLN A 9 -0.14 20.91 11.37
C GLN A 9 -1.01 20.65 10.12
N LEU A 10 -2.10 19.92 10.32
CA LEU A 10 -3.20 19.94 9.39
C LEU A 10 -4.19 21.01 9.82
N ALA A 11 -4.20 22.10 9.03
CA ALA A 11 -5.28 23.05 8.89
C ALA A 11 -5.50 24.08 9.99
N GLU A 12 -4.85 25.21 9.87
CA GLU A 12 -5.54 26.45 10.18
C GLU A 12 -6.70 26.68 9.17
N PRO A 13 -7.83 27.26 9.59
CA PRO A 13 -9.01 27.37 8.72
C PRO A 13 -8.80 28.43 7.64
N HIS A 14 -8.31 28.04 6.49
CA HIS A 14 -8.26 28.91 5.30
C HIS A 14 -9.58 28.85 4.56
N HIS A 15 -10.21 30.00 4.45
CA HIS A 15 -11.31 30.44 3.57
C HIS A 15 -12.44 29.43 3.31
N ARG A 16 -13.56 29.65 3.99
CA ARG A 16 -14.87 29.12 3.62
C ARG A 16 -15.22 29.63 2.20
N GLY A 17 -15.17 28.74 1.19
CA GLY A 17 -15.74 29.01 -0.12
C GLY A 17 -14.88 28.69 -1.34
N GLU A 18 -13.55 28.60 -1.25
CA GLU A 18 -12.73 28.28 -2.42
C GLU A 18 -12.50 26.77 -2.55
N ALA A 19 -12.83 26.23 -3.73
CA ALA A 19 -12.55 24.85 -4.08
C ALA A 19 -11.03 24.70 -4.30
N ARG A 20 -10.36 23.85 -3.52
CA ARG A 20 -8.93 23.56 -3.64
C ARG A 20 -8.73 22.20 -4.28
N GLU A 21 -7.94 22.12 -5.35
CA GLU A 21 -7.54 20.86 -5.95
C GLU A 21 -6.22 20.38 -5.33
N ILE A 22 -6.17 19.11 -4.99
CA ILE A 22 -5.01 18.46 -4.41
C ILE A 22 -4.70 17.17 -5.15
N ALA A 23 -3.45 16.74 -5.11
CA ALA A 23 -3.04 15.44 -5.61
C ALA A 23 -2.29 14.63 -4.54
N ALA A 24 -2.59 13.35 -4.46
CA ALA A 24 -1.88 12.38 -3.64
C ALA A 24 -1.30 11.29 -4.53
N ILE A 25 0.00 11.00 -4.35
CA ILE A 25 0.73 10.01 -5.15
C ILE A 25 1.41 9.01 -4.23
N ASP A 26 1.15 7.73 -4.49
CA ASP A 26 1.80 6.60 -3.83
C ASP A 26 2.71 5.87 -4.81
N LEU A 27 4.01 5.84 -4.51
CA LEU A 27 5.02 5.12 -5.26
C LEU A 27 5.22 3.73 -4.65
N GLY A 28 4.27 2.85 -4.93
CA GLY A 28 4.24 1.50 -4.40
C GLY A 28 5.16 0.51 -5.13
N SER A 29 5.37 -0.66 -4.53
CA SER A 29 6.26 -1.71 -5.05
C SER A 29 5.83 -2.29 -6.40
N ASN A 30 4.53 -2.46 -6.62
CA ASN A 30 3.98 -3.01 -7.85
C ASN A 30 3.45 -1.94 -8.79
N SER A 31 2.82 -0.91 -8.24
CA SER A 31 2.14 0.12 -9.03
C SER A 31 2.31 1.48 -8.38
N PHE A 32 2.41 2.52 -9.20
CA PHE A 32 2.27 3.90 -8.78
C PHE A 32 0.81 4.33 -8.94
N HIS A 33 0.31 5.04 -7.95
CA HIS A 33 -1.06 5.52 -7.91
C HIS A 33 -1.07 7.03 -7.77
N MET A 34 -1.92 7.70 -8.51
CA MET A 34 -2.19 9.12 -8.34
C MET A 34 -3.69 9.34 -8.22
N ILE A 35 -4.09 10.14 -7.26
CA ILE A 35 -5.46 10.60 -7.08
C ILE A 35 -5.42 12.12 -7.13
N VAL A 36 -6.25 12.71 -7.98
CA VAL A 36 -6.56 14.14 -7.96
C VAL A 36 -7.94 14.31 -7.36
N ALA A 37 -8.06 15.18 -6.38
CA ALA A 37 -9.30 15.45 -5.68
C ALA A 37 -9.50 16.96 -5.50
N ARG A 38 -10.76 17.34 -5.33
CA ARG A 38 -11.16 18.70 -4.99
C ARG A 38 -11.74 18.71 -3.59
N ILE A 39 -11.30 19.65 -2.78
CA ILE A 39 -11.87 19.89 -1.45
C ILE A 39 -12.88 21.03 -1.57
N ILE A 40 -14.13 20.76 -1.20
CA ILE A 40 -15.22 21.74 -1.20
C ILE A 40 -15.89 21.67 0.18
N ASN A 41 -15.85 22.74 0.96
CA ASN A 41 -16.46 22.79 2.29
C ASN A 41 -16.06 21.61 3.20
N GLY A 42 -14.80 21.17 3.15
CA GLY A 42 -14.30 20.04 3.92
C GLY A 42 -14.63 18.65 3.37
N SER A 43 -15.39 18.56 2.29
CA SER A 43 -15.69 17.30 1.59
C SER A 43 -14.69 17.04 0.47
N ILE A 44 -14.26 15.78 0.33
CA ILE A 44 -13.32 15.35 -0.72
C ILE A 44 -14.09 14.78 -1.90
N GLN A 45 -13.96 15.43 -3.06
CA GLN A 45 -14.48 14.94 -4.34
C GLN A 45 -13.33 14.41 -5.19
N VAL A 46 -13.27 13.12 -5.46
CA VAL A 46 -12.26 12.53 -6.34
C VAL A 46 -12.59 12.90 -7.79
N LEU A 47 -11.65 13.57 -8.46
CA LEU A 47 -11.76 13.99 -9.86
C LEU A 47 -11.16 12.95 -10.81
N SER A 48 -10.00 12.39 -10.47
CA SER A 48 -9.37 11.35 -11.27
C SER A 48 -8.56 10.38 -10.43
N ARG A 49 -8.40 9.17 -10.97
CA ARG A 49 -7.51 8.13 -10.44
C ARG A 49 -6.68 7.55 -11.56
N LEU A 50 -5.36 7.54 -11.37
CA LEU A 50 -4.43 6.92 -12.29
C LEU A 50 -3.67 5.83 -11.55
N LYS A 51 -3.50 4.68 -12.21
CA LYS A 51 -2.73 3.55 -11.71
C LYS A 51 -1.86 3.03 -12.83
N GLN A 52 -0.54 2.98 -12.59
CA GLN A 52 0.43 2.45 -13.54
C GLN A 52 1.21 1.28 -12.91
N LYS A 53 1.28 0.15 -13.60
CA LYS A 53 2.12 -0.97 -13.20
C LYS A 53 3.57 -0.65 -13.52
N VAL A 54 4.33 -0.24 -12.52
CA VAL A 54 5.76 0.08 -12.64
C VAL A 54 6.62 -1.13 -12.28
N ARG A 55 6.13 -2.00 -11.38
CA ARG A 55 6.86 -3.18 -10.88
C ARG A 55 8.26 -2.81 -10.37
N LEU A 56 8.30 -1.80 -9.52
CA LEU A 56 9.58 -1.29 -9.00
C LEU A 56 10.31 -2.37 -8.20
N ALA A 57 9.58 -3.18 -7.42
CA ALA A 57 10.15 -4.25 -6.62
C ALA A 57 10.78 -5.40 -7.43
N ASP A 58 10.38 -5.59 -8.68
CA ASP A 58 10.99 -6.60 -9.55
C ASP A 58 12.46 -6.27 -9.84
N GLY A 59 12.81 -4.98 -9.83
CA GLY A 59 14.18 -4.51 -10.03
C GLY A 59 15.06 -4.50 -8.78
N LEU A 60 14.52 -4.86 -7.62
CA LEU A 60 15.30 -4.92 -6.38
C LEU A 60 16.02 -6.27 -6.29
N ASP A 61 17.35 -6.25 -6.22
CA ASP A 61 18.17 -7.46 -6.08
C ASP A 61 18.28 -7.94 -4.61
N GLU A 62 19.07 -8.98 -4.37
CA GLU A 62 19.33 -9.54 -3.05
C GLU A 62 20.08 -8.58 -2.11
N HIS A 63 20.84 -7.65 -2.66
CA HIS A 63 21.57 -6.59 -1.93
C HIS A 63 20.75 -5.31 -1.76
N ASN A 64 19.47 -5.33 -2.18
CA ASN A 64 18.57 -4.19 -2.21
C ASN A 64 19.04 -3.04 -3.11
N VAL A 65 19.74 -3.36 -4.21
CA VAL A 65 20.08 -2.41 -5.25
C VAL A 65 18.96 -2.41 -6.29
N LEU A 66 18.43 -1.24 -6.60
CA LEU A 66 17.39 -1.08 -7.61
C LEU A 66 18.05 -1.00 -9.00
N SER A 67 17.60 -1.83 -9.93
CA SER A 67 18.15 -1.86 -11.28
C SER A 67 17.84 -0.58 -12.06
N GLN A 68 18.69 -0.25 -13.02
CA GLN A 68 18.51 0.94 -13.85
C GLN A 68 17.21 0.89 -14.65
N GLU A 69 16.82 -0.27 -15.17
CA GLU A 69 15.56 -0.45 -15.91
C GLU A 69 14.33 -0.20 -15.03
N ALA A 70 14.42 -0.57 -13.74
CA ALA A 70 13.30 -0.30 -12.80
C ALA A 70 13.23 1.19 -12.45
N ILE A 71 14.37 1.85 -12.29
CA ILE A 71 14.46 3.30 -12.10
C ILE A 71 13.83 4.01 -13.30
N GLU A 72 14.22 3.65 -14.52
CA GLU A 72 13.66 4.26 -15.75
C GLU A 72 12.16 4.07 -15.88
N ARG A 73 11.64 2.87 -15.55
CA ARG A 73 10.17 2.65 -15.54
C ARG A 73 9.46 3.57 -14.55
N GLY A 74 10.05 3.77 -13.37
CA GLY A 74 9.51 4.67 -12.34
C GLY A 74 9.55 6.13 -12.78
N VAL A 75 10.69 6.58 -13.32
CA VAL A 75 10.90 7.94 -13.81
C VAL A 75 9.95 8.26 -14.98
N ASN A 76 9.80 7.34 -15.93
CA ASN A 76 8.86 7.51 -17.04
C ASN A 76 7.40 7.62 -16.55
N CYS A 77 7.03 6.86 -15.53
CA CYS A 77 5.70 6.98 -14.92
C CYS A 77 5.51 8.34 -14.24
N LEU A 78 6.54 8.84 -13.54
CA LEU A 78 6.49 10.16 -12.92
C LEU A 78 6.41 11.29 -13.95
N ALA A 79 7.07 11.18 -15.10
CA ALA A 79 6.92 12.11 -16.21
C ALA A 79 5.46 12.20 -16.69
N LEU A 80 4.78 11.07 -16.87
CA LEU A 80 3.35 11.02 -17.21
C LEU A 80 2.47 11.64 -16.13
N PHE A 81 2.80 11.46 -14.85
CA PHE A 81 2.06 12.08 -13.75
C PHE A 81 2.28 13.59 -13.71
N SER A 82 3.52 14.05 -13.99
CA SER A 82 3.85 15.47 -14.07
C SER A 82 3.00 16.23 -15.11
N GLU A 83 2.74 15.60 -16.27
CA GLU A 83 1.87 16.17 -17.29
C GLU A 83 0.43 16.41 -16.79
N ARG A 84 -0.06 15.54 -15.88
CA ARG A 84 -1.41 15.66 -15.30
C ARG A 84 -1.49 16.65 -14.15
N LEU A 85 -0.34 17.04 -13.61
CA LEU A 85 -0.23 17.97 -12.48
C LEU A 85 0.15 19.39 -12.91
N GLN A 86 0.11 19.70 -14.22
CA GLN A 86 0.37 21.05 -14.71
C GLN A 86 -0.60 22.04 -14.04
N GLY A 87 -0.04 23.08 -13.43
CA GLY A 87 -0.79 24.11 -12.73
C GLY A 87 -1.02 23.83 -11.23
N PHE A 88 -0.62 22.66 -10.71
CA PHE A 88 -0.66 22.42 -9.27
C PHE A 88 0.51 23.11 -8.58
N ALA A 89 0.24 23.77 -7.46
CA ALA A 89 1.28 24.27 -6.58
C ALA A 89 1.94 23.11 -5.80
N PRO A 90 3.24 23.20 -5.46
CA PRO A 90 3.93 22.12 -4.74
C PRO A 90 3.26 21.71 -3.43
N GLU A 91 2.66 22.64 -2.70
CA GLU A 91 1.93 22.42 -1.45
C GLU A 91 0.60 21.66 -1.63
N ASP A 92 0.09 21.56 -2.85
CA ASP A 92 -1.12 20.83 -3.18
C ASP A 92 -0.85 19.39 -3.65
N VAL A 93 0.42 19.01 -3.78
CA VAL A 93 0.84 17.69 -4.23
C VAL A 93 1.61 16.95 -3.15
N ASN A 94 1.06 15.86 -2.64
CA ASN A 94 1.73 15.00 -1.67
C ASN A 94 2.16 13.70 -2.34
N VAL A 95 3.47 13.40 -2.25
CA VAL A 95 4.07 12.22 -2.87
C VAL A 95 4.79 11.38 -1.81
N VAL A 96 4.41 10.12 -1.72
CA VAL A 96 5.07 9.19 -0.80
C VAL A 96 5.71 8.04 -1.56
N GLY A 97 6.94 7.71 -1.17
CA GLY A 97 7.62 6.48 -1.56
C GLY A 97 7.53 5.47 -0.43
N THR A 98 7.14 4.24 -0.75
CA THR A 98 6.87 3.21 0.24
C THR A 98 7.95 2.12 0.25
N TYR A 99 7.59 0.86 0.45
CA TYR A 99 8.49 -0.25 0.73
C TYR A 99 9.73 -0.33 -0.17
N THR A 100 9.58 -0.34 -1.49
CA THR A 100 10.73 -0.57 -2.40
C THR A 100 11.74 0.56 -2.33
N LEU A 101 11.29 1.82 -2.35
CA LEU A 101 12.17 2.98 -2.22
C LEU A 101 12.81 3.06 -0.82
N ARG A 102 12.08 2.66 0.22
CA ARG A 102 12.61 2.57 1.58
C ARG A 102 13.69 1.49 1.73
N ARG A 103 13.61 0.39 0.96
CA ARG A 103 14.56 -0.72 0.97
C ARG A 103 15.77 -0.49 0.07
N ALA A 104 15.59 0.22 -1.03
CA ALA A 104 16.64 0.44 -2.01
C ALA A 104 17.82 1.23 -1.40
N VAL A 105 19.02 0.66 -1.46
CA VAL A 105 20.25 1.31 -0.96
C VAL A 105 20.70 2.43 -1.89
N ASN A 106 20.22 2.44 -3.13
CA ASN A 106 20.46 3.46 -4.14
C ASN A 106 19.19 4.28 -4.47
N ASN A 107 18.33 4.50 -3.48
CA ASN A 107 17.11 5.28 -3.69
C ASN A 107 17.38 6.74 -4.06
N ASP A 108 18.51 7.29 -3.66
CA ASP A 108 19.00 8.61 -4.04
C ASP A 108 19.19 8.75 -5.56
N GLU A 109 19.62 7.70 -6.23
CA GLU A 109 19.73 7.65 -7.69
C GLU A 109 18.34 7.78 -8.35
N PHE A 110 17.34 7.03 -7.83
CA PHE A 110 15.97 7.16 -8.28
C PHE A 110 15.45 8.59 -8.06
N LEU A 111 15.64 9.15 -6.86
CA LEU A 111 15.17 10.50 -6.52
C LEU A 111 15.82 11.57 -7.42
N ARG A 112 17.13 11.44 -7.68
CA ARG A 112 17.87 12.36 -8.55
C ARG A 112 17.35 12.32 -9.99
N GLN A 113 17.13 11.13 -10.55
CA GLN A 113 16.57 11.00 -11.90
C GLN A 113 15.11 11.47 -11.95
N ALA A 114 14.30 11.15 -10.94
CA ALA A 114 12.92 11.60 -10.84
C ALA A 114 12.81 13.13 -10.84
N ALA A 115 13.70 13.83 -10.13
CA ALA A 115 13.70 15.29 -10.05
C ALA A 115 13.91 15.99 -11.41
N THR A 116 14.42 15.28 -12.43
CA THR A 116 14.59 15.87 -13.78
C THR A 116 13.28 15.98 -14.56
N VAL A 117 12.25 15.22 -14.18
CA VAL A 117 10.97 15.15 -14.92
C VAL A 117 9.75 15.43 -14.03
N PHE A 118 9.94 15.44 -12.71
CA PHE A 118 8.85 15.54 -11.74
C PHE A 118 9.23 16.58 -10.67
N PRO A 119 8.57 17.77 -10.65
CA PRO A 119 9.01 18.92 -9.84
C PRO A 119 8.57 18.85 -8.37
N TYR A 120 7.91 17.77 -7.95
CA TYR A 120 7.36 17.64 -6.60
C TYR A 120 8.27 16.77 -5.71
N PRO A 121 8.46 17.13 -4.43
CA PRO A 121 9.31 16.35 -3.53
C PRO A 121 8.69 14.98 -3.23
N ILE A 122 9.52 13.94 -3.26
CA ILE A 122 9.13 12.57 -2.93
C ILE A 122 9.57 12.27 -1.49
N ASN A 123 8.62 11.99 -0.61
CA ASN A 123 8.86 11.66 0.78
C ASN A 123 8.88 10.15 0.96
N ILE A 124 10.03 9.56 1.27
CA ILE A 124 10.12 8.13 1.61
C ILE A 124 9.68 7.97 3.07
N ILE A 125 8.52 7.32 3.27
CA ILE A 125 7.91 7.20 4.60
C ILE A 125 8.26 5.88 5.28
N SER A 126 8.24 5.86 6.62
CA SER A 126 8.41 4.63 7.39
C SER A 126 7.21 3.69 7.23
N GLY A 127 7.39 2.38 7.49
CA GLY A 127 6.28 1.43 7.45
C GLY A 127 5.18 1.75 8.47
N GLN A 128 5.53 2.29 9.64
CA GLN A 128 4.54 2.74 10.62
C GLN A 128 3.75 3.96 10.14
N THR A 129 4.42 4.92 9.48
CA THR A 129 3.75 6.08 8.90
C THR A 129 2.80 5.64 7.78
N GLU A 130 3.25 4.72 6.93
CA GLU A 130 2.43 4.09 5.88
C GLU A 130 1.18 3.43 6.49
N ALA A 131 1.35 2.58 7.50
CA ALA A 131 0.26 1.91 8.20
C ALA A 131 -0.76 2.90 8.81
N LYS A 132 -0.30 3.93 9.51
CA LYS A 132 -1.18 4.97 10.08
C LYS A 132 -1.93 5.74 8.98
N THR A 133 -1.29 6.03 7.85
CA THR A 133 -1.92 6.73 6.72
C THR A 133 -3.00 5.86 6.08
N ILE A 134 -2.73 4.55 5.90
CA ILE A 134 -3.70 3.58 5.40
C ILE A 134 -4.91 3.52 6.34
N TYR A 135 -4.67 3.42 7.66
CA TYR A 135 -5.73 3.37 8.65
C TYR A 135 -6.63 4.62 8.58
N ALA A 136 -6.04 5.81 8.51
CA ALA A 136 -6.78 7.05 8.36
C ALA A 136 -7.65 7.04 7.08
N GLY A 137 -7.10 6.60 5.95
CA GLY A 137 -7.84 6.47 4.69
C GLY A 137 -9.01 5.50 4.77
N VAL A 138 -8.82 4.35 5.43
CA VAL A 138 -9.88 3.35 5.66
C VAL A 138 -10.98 3.93 6.54
N CYS A 139 -10.65 4.61 7.65
CA CYS A 139 -11.65 5.23 8.53
C CYS A 139 -12.51 6.29 7.83
N HIS A 140 -11.94 7.05 6.90
CA HIS A 140 -12.70 8.03 6.11
C HIS A 140 -13.63 7.40 5.07
N THR A 141 -13.30 6.20 4.58
CA THR A 141 -14.10 5.52 3.55
C THR A 141 -15.08 4.49 4.12
N GLN A 142 -14.81 4.01 5.34
CA GLN A 142 -15.60 3.04 6.08
C GLN A 142 -15.87 3.58 7.48
N PRO A 143 -16.87 4.45 7.65
CA PRO A 143 -17.10 5.20 8.90
C PRO A 143 -17.77 4.38 10.01
N GLU A 144 -17.67 3.06 9.98
CA GLU A 144 -18.14 2.20 11.07
C GLU A 144 -17.40 2.57 12.36
N SER A 145 -18.16 2.69 13.46
CA SER A 145 -17.60 2.96 14.77
C SER A 145 -17.00 1.72 15.42
N GLY A 146 -16.12 1.92 16.39
CA GLY A 146 -15.54 0.89 17.21
C GLY A 146 -14.21 0.35 16.69
N ARG A 147 -13.72 -0.70 17.37
CA ARG A 147 -12.37 -1.22 17.13
C ARG A 147 -12.28 -2.06 15.86
N LYS A 148 -11.33 -1.70 15.01
CA LYS A 148 -11.10 -2.32 13.70
C LYS A 148 -9.67 -2.86 13.59
N LEU A 149 -9.54 -4.03 12.96
CA LEU A 149 -8.28 -4.50 12.41
C LEU A 149 -8.25 -4.19 10.90
N VAL A 150 -7.30 -3.38 10.48
CA VAL A 150 -7.05 -3.10 9.06
C VAL A 150 -5.83 -3.88 8.62
N ILE A 151 -5.93 -4.62 7.51
CA ILE A 151 -4.85 -5.38 6.89
C ILE A 151 -4.69 -4.90 5.45
N ASP A 152 -3.51 -4.40 5.13
CA ASP A 152 -3.13 -4.00 3.77
C ASP A 152 -2.03 -4.94 3.26
N ILE A 153 -2.30 -5.70 2.20
CA ILE A 153 -1.30 -6.59 1.60
C ILE A 153 -0.82 -5.97 0.29
N GLY A 154 0.29 -5.24 0.40
CA GLY A 154 0.95 -4.61 -0.72
C GLY A 154 1.85 -5.55 -1.53
N GLY A 155 2.67 -4.97 -2.43
CA GLY A 155 3.62 -5.73 -3.23
C GLY A 155 4.83 -6.22 -2.45
N GLY A 156 5.37 -5.42 -1.54
CA GLY A 156 6.59 -5.73 -0.78
C GLY A 156 6.38 -5.85 0.72
N SER A 157 5.37 -5.18 1.28
CA SER A 157 5.03 -5.18 2.70
C SER A 157 3.57 -5.51 2.94
N THR A 158 3.27 -5.79 4.20
CA THR A 158 1.93 -5.90 4.75
C THR A 158 1.84 -5.05 5.99
N GLU A 159 0.88 -4.15 5.99
CA GLU A 159 0.56 -3.29 7.11
C GLU A 159 -0.63 -3.88 7.87
N MET A 160 -0.51 -3.87 9.21
CA MET A 160 -1.54 -4.36 10.12
C MET A 160 -1.78 -3.29 11.19
N ILE A 161 -3.00 -2.85 11.31
CA ILE A 161 -3.36 -1.76 12.23
C ILE A 161 -4.58 -2.15 13.03
N ILE A 162 -4.49 -2.03 14.36
CA ILE A 162 -5.65 -1.98 15.21
C ILE A 162 -5.85 -0.54 15.68
N GLY A 163 -7.04 -0.04 15.52
CA GLY A 163 -7.40 1.27 16.03
C GLY A 163 -8.86 1.32 16.49
N ASP A 164 -9.20 2.33 17.22
CA ASP A 164 -10.54 2.61 17.72
C ASP A 164 -11.03 3.90 17.08
N ASP A 165 -12.15 3.83 16.37
CA ASP A 165 -12.65 4.91 15.51
C ASP A 165 -11.56 5.43 14.56
N PHE A 166 -11.10 6.68 14.72
CA PHE A 166 -10.05 7.30 13.92
C PHE A 166 -8.66 7.20 14.56
N THR A 167 -8.53 6.61 15.74
CA THR A 167 -7.28 6.58 16.49
C THR A 167 -6.56 5.24 16.33
N PRO A 168 -5.41 5.18 15.65
CA PRO A 168 -4.61 3.96 15.59
C PRO A 168 -3.99 3.68 16.97
N LEU A 169 -4.19 2.47 17.49
CA LEU A 169 -3.64 1.99 18.75
C LEU A 169 -2.30 1.28 18.54
N VAL A 170 -2.25 0.38 17.56
CA VAL A 170 -1.05 -0.33 17.14
C VAL A 170 -0.98 -0.31 15.62
N ALA A 171 0.18 0.01 15.06
CA ALA A 171 0.41 0.08 13.63
C ALA A 171 1.75 -0.55 13.30
N GLU A 172 1.74 -1.67 12.59
CA GLU A 172 2.90 -2.46 12.25
C GLU A 172 2.99 -2.71 10.75
N SER A 173 4.22 -2.74 10.24
CA SER A 173 4.54 -3.10 8.87
C SER A 173 5.52 -4.26 8.86
N ARG A 174 5.26 -5.28 8.06
CA ARG A 174 6.10 -6.46 7.92
C ARG A 174 6.54 -6.65 6.47
N HIS A 175 7.78 -7.08 6.29
CA HIS A 175 8.36 -7.39 4.97
C HIS A 175 7.77 -8.68 4.41
N MET A 176 6.50 -8.62 4.02
CA MET A 176 5.78 -9.69 3.35
C MET A 176 4.72 -9.08 2.44
N GLY A 177 4.92 -9.18 1.15
CA GLY A 177 3.99 -8.68 0.15
C GLY A 177 3.89 -9.67 -1.01
N CYS A 178 2.86 -9.51 -1.84
CA CYS A 178 2.58 -10.48 -2.89
C CYS A 178 3.71 -10.61 -3.92
N VAL A 179 4.38 -9.53 -4.28
CA VAL A 179 5.52 -9.55 -5.24
C VAL A 179 6.75 -10.17 -4.60
N SER A 180 7.11 -9.72 -3.38
CA SER A 180 8.29 -10.25 -2.68
C SER A 180 8.17 -11.73 -2.34
N PHE A 181 6.97 -12.20 -1.96
CA PHE A 181 6.70 -13.61 -1.68
C PHE A 181 6.66 -14.45 -2.95
N ALA A 182 6.05 -13.96 -4.03
CA ALA A 182 6.06 -14.64 -5.32
C ALA A 182 7.50 -14.86 -5.81
N LYS A 183 8.33 -13.82 -5.81
CA LYS A 183 9.74 -13.90 -6.23
C LYS A 183 10.54 -14.90 -5.38
N LYS A 184 10.30 -14.93 -4.06
CA LYS A 184 11.07 -15.75 -3.12
C LYS A 184 10.65 -17.23 -3.11
N PHE A 185 9.35 -17.51 -3.10
CA PHE A 185 8.82 -18.84 -2.85
C PHE A 185 8.29 -19.53 -4.11
N PHE A 186 8.03 -18.78 -5.17
CA PHE A 186 7.49 -19.27 -6.43
C PHE A 186 8.29 -18.74 -7.64
N PRO A 187 9.64 -18.93 -7.67
CA PRO A 187 10.53 -18.22 -8.61
C PRO A 187 10.19 -18.47 -10.08
N ASN A 188 9.66 -19.62 -10.43
CA ASN A 188 9.28 -19.97 -11.80
C ASN A 188 7.76 -19.99 -12.02
N GLY A 189 6.98 -19.43 -11.08
CA GLY A 189 5.52 -19.51 -11.11
C GLY A 189 4.97 -20.87 -10.70
N GLU A 190 5.81 -21.81 -10.30
CA GLU A 190 5.40 -23.15 -9.87
C GLU A 190 4.77 -23.08 -8.47
N ILE A 191 3.53 -23.58 -8.37
CA ILE A 191 2.78 -23.64 -7.12
C ILE A 191 2.76 -25.09 -6.62
N SER A 192 3.73 -25.45 -5.80
CA SER A 192 3.75 -26.73 -5.11
C SER A 192 3.24 -26.59 -3.66
N LYS A 193 2.79 -27.69 -3.07
CA LYS A 193 2.43 -27.72 -1.64
C LYS A 193 3.59 -27.33 -0.75
N GLU A 194 4.81 -27.74 -1.12
CA GLU A 194 6.02 -27.43 -0.40
C GLU A 194 6.35 -25.94 -0.43
N ASN A 195 6.35 -25.33 -1.62
CA ASN A 195 6.58 -23.90 -1.80
C ASN A 195 5.54 -23.06 -1.05
N PHE A 196 4.28 -23.49 -1.12
CA PHE A 196 3.19 -22.83 -0.40
C PHE A 196 3.39 -22.91 1.12
N GLU A 197 3.75 -24.08 1.66
CA GLU A 197 3.97 -24.26 3.10
C GLU A 197 5.18 -23.47 3.60
N GLN A 198 6.27 -23.39 2.82
CA GLN A 198 7.41 -22.52 3.12
C GLN A 198 7.00 -21.04 3.16
N ALA A 199 6.20 -20.58 2.20
CA ALA A 199 5.66 -19.23 2.18
C ALA A 199 4.77 -18.97 3.41
N ARG A 200 3.86 -19.88 3.71
CA ARG A 200 2.97 -19.81 4.87
C ARG A 200 3.75 -19.73 6.18
N GLN A 201 4.73 -20.61 6.38
CA GLN A 201 5.55 -20.61 7.59
C GLN A 201 6.37 -19.32 7.72
N SER A 202 6.91 -18.82 6.60
CA SER A 202 7.60 -17.54 6.61
C SER A 202 6.68 -16.37 6.99
N ALA A 203 5.42 -16.38 6.55
CA ALA A 203 4.44 -15.37 6.92
C ALA A 203 4.08 -15.44 8.42
N VAL A 204 3.83 -16.67 8.94
CA VAL A 204 3.54 -16.90 10.35
C VAL A 204 4.67 -16.37 11.23
N ASN A 205 5.93 -16.73 10.94
CA ASN A 205 7.09 -16.28 11.71
C ASN A 205 7.25 -14.76 11.73
N LYS A 206 6.76 -14.05 10.70
CA LYS A 206 6.83 -12.57 10.63
C LYS A 206 5.78 -11.85 11.45
N ILE A 207 4.71 -12.53 11.86
CA ILE A 207 3.60 -11.93 12.59
C ILE A 207 3.39 -12.56 13.99
N GLU A 208 4.15 -13.58 14.32
CA GLU A 208 3.99 -14.31 15.57
C GLU A 208 4.16 -13.43 16.81
N ASP A 209 5.15 -12.54 16.77
CA ASP A 209 5.43 -11.56 17.83
C ASP A 209 4.27 -10.57 18.06
N LEU A 210 3.47 -10.30 17.03
CA LEU A 210 2.31 -9.40 17.12
C LEU A 210 1.07 -10.09 17.68
N SER A 211 0.97 -11.39 17.56
CA SER A 211 -0.30 -12.12 17.77
C SER A 211 -0.84 -11.98 19.19
N TRP A 212 0.01 -11.90 20.21
CA TRP A 212 -0.44 -11.72 21.59
C TRP A 212 -1.06 -10.32 21.82
N GLU A 213 -0.37 -9.27 21.39
CA GLU A 213 -0.84 -7.90 21.56
C GLU A 213 -2.13 -7.64 20.80
N TYR A 214 -2.21 -8.10 19.54
CA TYR A 214 -3.38 -7.96 18.70
C TYR A 214 -4.59 -8.69 19.28
N ARG A 215 -4.43 -9.93 19.75
CA ARG A 215 -5.52 -10.68 20.40
C ARG A 215 -5.96 -10.04 21.69
N LYS A 216 -5.05 -9.48 22.48
CA LYS A 216 -5.36 -8.78 23.73
C LYS A 216 -6.18 -7.50 23.46
N LEU A 217 -5.82 -6.74 22.44
CA LEU A 217 -6.58 -5.56 22.01
C LEU A 217 -7.96 -5.94 21.47
N GLY A 218 -8.03 -7.03 20.69
CA GLY A 218 -9.25 -7.48 20.04
C GLY A 218 -9.77 -6.48 19.00
N TRP A 219 -10.75 -6.88 18.23
CA TRP A 219 -11.43 -6.05 17.23
C TRP A 219 -12.86 -6.53 17.00
N GLN A 220 -13.72 -5.65 16.52
CA GLN A 220 -15.11 -5.92 16.18
C GLN A 220 -15.28 -6.17 14.67
N SER A 221 -14.48 -5.52 13.86
CA SER A 221 -14.49 -5.66 12.41
C SER A 221 -13.08 -5.83 11.84
N VAL A 222 -12.98 -6.51 10.70
CA VAL A 222 -11.74 -6.68 9.93
C VAL A 222 -11.95 -6.11 8.54
N LEU A 223 -11.08 -5.19 8.15
CA LEU A 223 -11.11 -4.55 6.85
C LEU A 223 -9.82 -4.84 6.09
N GLY A 224 -9.96 -5.27 4.86
CA GLY A 224 -8.84 -5.52 3.97
C GLY A 224 -8.67 -4.40 2.96
N SER A 225 -7.43 -4.04 2.68
CA SER A 225 -7.05 -3.00 1.72
C SER A 225 -6.05 -3.53 0.68
N SER A 226 -5.77 -2.70 -0.33
CA SER A 226 -4.80 -2.96 -1.39
C SER A 226 -5.18 -4.02 -2.44
N GLY A 227 -4.31 -4.18 -3.42
CA GLY A 227 -4.57 -4.97 -4.61
C GLY A 227 -4.73 -6.46 -4.34
N THR A 228 -3.95 -7.02 -3.42
CA THR A 228 -3.99 -8.45 -3.09
C THR A 228 -5.32 -8.84 -2.48
N ILE A 229 -5.77 -8.11 -1.45
CA ILE A 229 -7.08 -8.36 -0.81
C ILE A 229 -8.21 -8.20 -1.82
N LYS A 230 -8.14 -7.14 -2.65
CA LYS A 230 -9.14 -6.92 -3.70
C LYS A 230 -9.20 -8.08 -4.70
N THR A 231 -8.05 -8.63 -5.10
CA THR A 231 -7.99 -9.78 -6.01
C THR A 231 -8.59 -11.02 -5.36
N VAL A 232 -8.23 -11.32 -4.11
CA VAL A 232 -8.83 -12.43 -3.34
C VAL A 232 -10.35 -12.29 -3.26
N TYR A 233 -10.84 -11.10 -2.91
CA TYR A 233 -12.28 -10.82 -2.88
C TYR A 233 -12.94 -11.05 -4.25
N GLN A 234 -12.34 -10.54 -5.33
CA GLN A 234 -12.88 -10.70 -6.69
C GLN A 234 -12.94 -12.17 -7.12
N VAL A 235 -11.93 -12.98 -6.79
CA VAL A 235 -11.95 -14.41 -7.09
C VAL A 235 -13.03 -15.13 -6.28
N ILE A 236 -13.15 -14.84 -4.98
CA ILE A 236 -14.18 -15.44 -4.13
C ILE A 236 -15.58 -15.09 -4.64
N THR A 237 -15.84 -13.82 -4.97
CA THR A 237 -17.15 -13.40 -5.47
C THR A 237 -17.50 -13.97 -6.84
N ALA A 238 -16.51 -14.12 -7.71
CA ALA A 238 -16.71 -14.69 -9.04
C ALA A 238 -16.91 -16.22 -9.02
N THR A 239 -16.38 -16.93 -8.02
CA THR A 239 -16.29 -18.40 -8.08
C THR A 239 -16.97 -19.15 -6.95
N LEU A 240 -17.22 -18.51 -5.81
CA LEU A 240 -17.75 -19.17 -4.63
C LEU A 240 -19.06 -18.55 -4.12
N ASP A 241 -19.15 -17.22 -4.04
CA ASP A 241 -20.34 -16.54 -3.52
C ASP A 241 -20.39 -15.08 -4.03
N PRO A 242 -21.39 -14.71 -4.84
CA PRO A 242 -21.52 -13.35 -5.38
C PRO A 242 -21.66 -12.24 -4.31
N ASN A 243 -22.13 -12.59 -3.11
CA ASN A 243 -22.23 -11.67 -1.98
C ASN A 243 -21.06 -11.80 -1.01
N GLY A 244 -19.94 -12.35 -1.49
CA GLY A 244 -18.87 -12.91 -0.70
C GLY A 244 -18.15 -11.95 0.23
N ILE A 245 -18.14 -12.33 1.50
CA ILE A 245 -17.15 -11.86 2.48
C ILE A 245 -15.97 -12.82 2.45
N ILE A 246 -14.77 -12.35 2.69
CA ILE A 246 -13.58 -13.19 2.85
C ILE A 246 -13.69 -13.89 4.21
N THR A 247 -13.96 -15.20 4.20
CA THR A 247 -13.99 -16.04 5.40
C THR A 247 -12.80 -17.01 5.39
N ALA A 248 -12.47 -17.58 6.55
CA ALA A 248 -11.42 -18.60 6.65
C ALA A 248 -11.72 -19.81 5.76
N GLU A 249 -12.96 -20.27 5.71
CA GLU A 249 -13.41 -21.39 4.86
C GLU A 249 -13.22 -21.09 3.36
N ARG A 250 -13.61 -19.89 2.92
CA ARG A 250 -13.45 -19.47 1.52
C ARG A 250 -11.98 -19.28 1.14
N LEU A 251 -11.17 -18.77 2.06
CA LEU A 251 -9.73 -18.71 1.85
C LEU A 251 -9.11 -20.10 1.73
N GLN A 252 -9.53 -21.04 2.57
CA GLN A 252 -9.04 -22.42 2.49
C GLN A 252 -9.41 -23.07 1.15
N ASN A 253 -10.65 -22.89 0.69
CA ASN A 253 -11.07 -23.36 -0.63
C ASN A 253 -10.26 -22.72 -1.77
N LEU A 254 -10.00 -21.42 -1.69
CA LEU A 254 -9.17 -20.72 -2.67
C LEU A 254 -7.74 -21.27 -2.69
N ILE A 255 -7.15 -21.56 -1.53
CA ILE A 255 -5.81 -22.17 -1.41
C ILE A 255 -5.79 -23.54 -2.11
N GLU A 256 -6.77 -24.41 -1.83
CA GLU A 256 -6.86 -25.75 -2.44
C GLU A 256 -6.96 -25.68 -3.96
N ARG A 257 -7.80 -24.77 -4.49
CA ARG A 257 -7.91 -24.54 -5.93
C ARG A 257 -6.63 -23.98 -6.54
N THR A 258 -5.95 -23.08 -5.84
CA THR A 258 -4.67 -22.52 -6.30
C THR A 258 -3.60 -23.61 -6.37
N LEU A 259 -3.55 -24.50 -5.37
CA LEU A 259 -2.62 -25.65 -5.37
C LEU A 259 -2.93 -26.67 -6.48
N GLN A 260 -4.18 -26.77 -6.91
CA GLN A 260 -4.55 -27.62 -8.08
C GLN A 260 -4.11 -27.03 -9.42
N ALA A 261 -3.99 -25.70 -9.50
CA ALA A 261 -3.55 -25.04 -10.73
C ALA A 261 -2.07 -25.26 -11.05
N SER A 262 -1.26 -25.59 -10.06
CA SER A 262 0.17 -25.95 -10.14
C SER A 262 1.11 -24.87 -10.69
N HIS A 263 0.61 -23.87 -11.39
CA HIS A 263 1.42 -22.79 -11.99
C HIS A 263 0.56 -21.53 -12.21
N PHE A 264 1.19 -20.31 -12.14
CA PHE A 264 0.56 -19.01 -12.46
C PHE A 264 1.27 -18.24 -13.57
#